data_87185cb5f3fbdb396e5ee14e563f6dd7
#
_entry.id   87185cb5f3fbdb396e5ee14e563f6dd7
#
_cell.length_a   1.000
_cell.length_b   1.000
_cell.length_c   1.000
_cell.angle_alpha   90.00
_cell.angle_beta   90.00
_cell.angle_gamma   90.00
#
_symmetry.space_group_name_H-M   'P 1'
#
loop_
_entity.id
_entity.type
_entity.pdbx_description
1 polymer ?
#
loop_
_entity_poly.entity_id
_entity_poly.type
_entity_poly.pdbx_seq_one_letter_code
_entity_poly.pdbx_strand_id
1 'polypeptide(L)'
;MRLNILCAFSCKLAIALLLTGCTEEERLFGPGEDTLRISATITPSAATRMQMGDKGNEQFQPGDRISLQVTPQDLHLAGRIPYTLQLTSNGWLPALTWTEIGSPRARFTAFYPAQPAQDAETFTHSVAIDQRKAENFFASDLLVASVEADRGTPVTLSFQHRLSLIKLSLSSAHTFSTEQLAQATVQVHACLTVTVDTSSGALLATDTQMPAEDVLFHPTREAVYYAVLPPQTIRDAWRQQGWIEISVGGEIFTYRAPQQLEGGEAFTALMPGQQLTLRLKLDKNQPVDDWANKTVWTYGLKDIPTTDKWGYAFDVPKDGKHYSTLGLKWKKDYGWYDCNKVNPLYPPQGDSEMCWAAAASNMIYWWLDQNK
;
A
#
# COMPACT_ATOMS: atom_id res chain seq x y z
N MET A 1 -55.16 -51.38 29.97
CA MET A 1 -56.18 -50.42 30.41
C MET A 1 -56.15 -49.32 29.37
N ARG A 2 -56.98 -49.40 28.35
CA ARG A 2 -58.16 -48.59 28.03
C ARG A 2 -57.81 -47.09 28.10
N LEU A 3 -57.93 -46.23 27.04
CA LEU A 3 -59.13 -46.02 26.23
C LEU A 3 -58.81 -45.10 25.04
N ASN A 4 -59.34 -45.43 23.92
CA ASN A 4 -59.67 -44.69 22.69
C ASN A 4 -60.25 -43.28 22.88
N ILE A 5 -60.23 -42.49 21.79
CA ILE A 5 -61.31 -41.78 21.09
C ILE A 5 -60.62 -40.87 20.04
N LEU A 6 -60.65 -41.04 18.77
CA LEU A 6 -61.62 -40.91 17.66
C LEU A 6 -62.27 -39.54 17.49
N CYS A 7 -62.24 -39.13 16.21
CA CYS A 7 -63.09 -38.20 15.48
C CYS A 7 -62.43 -36.82 15.19
N ALA A 8 -62.58 -36.25 14.01
CA ALA A 8 -63.36 -36.56 12.83
C ALA A 8 -62.84 -35.76 11.62
N PHE A 9 -62.90 -36.32 10.46
CA PHE A 9 -62.80 -35.69 9.11
C PHE A 9 -63.84 -34.61 8.91
N SER A 10 -63.45 -33.48 8.34
CA SER A 10 -64.39 -32.61 7.59
C SER A 10 -63.76 -32.15 6.30
N CYS A 11 -64.10 -32.80 5.25
CA CYS A 11 -63.82 -32.48 3.87
C CYS A 11 -64.71 -31.33 3.45
N LYS A 12 -64.13 -30.17 3.02
CA LYS A 12 -64.88 -29.21 2.25
C LYS A 12 -64.23 -29.05 0.89
N LEU A 13 -64.81 -29.65 -0.07
CA LEU A 13 -64.64 -29.54 -1.49
C LEU A 13 -65.11 -28.16 -1.92
N ALA A 14 -64.21 -27.28 -2.37
CA ALA A 14 -64.55 -26.01 -3.00
C ALA A 14 -64.16 -26.11 -4.48
N ILE A 15 -65.18 -26.16 -5.32
CA ILE A 15 -65.13 -26.11 -6.76
C ILE A 15 -64.73 -24.69 -7.15
N ALA A 16 -63.52 -24.50 -7.75
CA ALA A 16 -63.13 -23.26 -8.38
C ALA A 16 -63.43 -23.31 -9.89
N LEU A 17 -64.35 -22.47 -10.33
CA LEU A 17 -64.61 -22.22 -11.74
C LEU A 17 -63.36 -21.62 -12.40
N LEU A 18 -62.87 -22.25 -13.43
CA LEU A 18 -61.94 -21.70 -14.39
C LEU A 18 -62.69 -20.71 -15.31
N LEU A 19 -62.48 -19.43 -15.08
CA LEU A 19 -62.78 -18.39 -16.09
C LEU A 19 -61.42 -18.06 -16.77
N THR A 20 -61.19 -18.63 -17.95
CA THR A 20 -60.21 -18.16 -18.91
C THR A 20 -60.67 -16.85 -19.50
N GLY A 21 -60.20 -15.74 -18.93
CA GLY A 21 -60.23 -14.44 -19.54
C GLY A 21 -58.84 -14.07 -19.99
N CYS A 22 -58.55 -14.15 -21.31
CA CYS A 22 -57.44 -13.42 -21.89
C CYS A 22 -57.77 -11.95 -21.82
N THR A 23 -57.17 -11.25 -20.85
CA THR A 23 -56.98 -9.82 -20.93
C THR A 23 -55.47 -9.63 -21.07
N GLU A 24 -55.02 -9.11 -22.22
CA GLU A 24 -53.77 -8.41 -22.32
C GLU A 24 -53.83 -7.25 -21.30
N GLU A 25 -53.38 -7.52 -20.07
CA GLU A 25 -53.07 -6.45 -19.16
C GLU A 25 -51.84 -5.74 -19.73
N GLU A 26 -52.09 -4.58 -20.36
CA GLU A 26 -51.10 -3.50 -20.35
C GLU A 26 -50.68 -3.38 -18.88
N ARG A 27 -49.49 -3.90 -18.55
CA ARG A 27 -48.84 -3.66 -17.24
C ARG A 27 -48.59 -2.17 -17.18
N LEU A 28 -49.53 -1.43 -16.65
CA LEU A 28 -49.30 -0.11 -16.10
C LEU A 28 -48.29 -0.29 -14.98
N PHE A 29 -47.03 -0.01 -15.31
CA PHE A 29 -45.93 -0.04 -14.32
C PHE A 29 -46.34 0.91 -13.20
N GLY A 30 -46.33 0.39 -11.97
CA GLY A 30 -46.58 1.21 -10.78
C GLY A 30 -45.53 2.32 -10.66
N PRO A 31 -45.85 3.46 -10.05
CA PRO A 31 -44.97 4.62 -9.95
C PRO A 31 -43.61 4.37 -9.31
N GLY A 32 -43.30 3.14 -8.87
CA GLY A 32 -41.99 2.72 -8.33
C GLY A 32 -41.08 1.94 -9.30
N GLU A 33 -41.61 1.49 -10.46
CA GLU A 33 -40.80 0.67 -11.39
C GLU A 33 -39.95 1.50 -12.35
N ASP A 34 -40.27 2.77 -12.55
CA ASP A 34 -39.51 3.70 -13.38
C ASP A 34 -38.34 4.38 -12.64
N THR A 35 -38.36 4.37 -11.30
CA THR A 35 -37.31 4.98 -10.53
C THR A 35 -36.06 4.12 -10.53
N LEU A 36 -34.92 4.72 -10.86
CA LEU A 36 -33.62 4.07 -10.86
C LEU A 36 -33.13 3.84 -9.40
N ARG A 37 -33.02 2.59 -8.99
CA ARG A 37 -32.51 2.23 -7.66
C ARG A 37 -31.01 2.09 -7.71
N ILE A 38 -30.28 3.10 -7.21
CA ILE A 38 -28.82 3.14 -7.18
C ILE A 38 -28.32 2.78 -5.80
N SER A 39 -27.42 1.83 -5.73
CA SER A 39 -26.58 1.52 -4.57
C SER A 39 -25.12 1.64 -4.94
N ALA A 40 -24.27 2.02 -3.97
CA ALA A 40 -22.84 2.15 -4.19
C ALA A 40 -22.06 1.51 -3.03
N THR A 41 -21.03 0.76 -3.39
CA THR A 41 -20.09 0.13 -2.45
C THR A 41 -18.66 0.39 -2.91
N ILE A 42 -17.74 0.45 -1.97
CA ILE A 42 -16.30 0.50 -2.28
C ILE A 42 -15.76 -0.91 -2.12
N THR A 43 -15.18 -1.45 -3.18
CA THR A 43 -14.57 -2.78 -3.14
C THR A 43 -13.23 -2.67 -2.41
N PRO A 44 -13.04 -3.38 -1.28
CA PRO A 44 -11.72 -3.45 -0.66
C PRO A 44 -10.73 -3.98 -1.68
N SER A 45 -9.61 -3.28 -1.88
CA SER A 45 -8.55 -3.79 -2.73
C SER A 45 -7.99 -5.07 -2.10
N ALA A 46 -8.07 -6.20 -2.81
CA ALA A 46 -7.56 -7.50 -2.34
C ALA A 46 -6.04 -7.48 -2.10
N ALA A 47 -5.33 -6.52 -2.67
CA ALA A 47 -3.93 -6.25 -2.41
C ALA A 47 -3.82 -5.09 -1.42
N THR A 48 -4.13 -5.35 -0.14
CA THR A 48 -3.60 -4.59 1.01
C THR A 48 -3.81 -3.09 1.06
N ARG A 49 -4.94 -2.53 0.63
CA ARG A 49 -5.32 -1.23 1.16
C ARG A 49 -5.81 -1.46 2.59
N MET A 50 -4.96 -1.04 3.51
CA MET A 50 -5.18 -1.20 4.93
C MET A 50 -6.51 -0.58 5.33
N GLN A 51 -7.21 -1.27 6.23
CA GLN A 51 -8.04 -0.60 7.22
C GLN A 51 -7.20 0.53 7.82
N MET A 52 -7.40 1.75 7.34
CA MET A 52 -7.02 2.92 8.11
C MET A 52 -7.93 2.89 9.34
N GLY A 53 -7.45 2.30 10.42
CA GLY A 53 -8.10 2.37 11.71
C GLY A 53 -8.23 3.84 12.08
N ASP A 54 -9.41 4.34 11.99
CA ASP A 54 -10.10 5.58 12.22
C ASP A 54 -10.76 6.06 10.92
N LYS A 55 -11.85 5.32 10.51
CA LYS A 55 -12.85 5.76 9.52
C LYS A 55 -12.29 6.19 8.15
N GLY A 56 -11.35 5.44 7.59
CA GLY A 56 -11.05 5.53 6.16
C GLY A 56 -12.26 5.07 5.35
N ASN A 57 -12.52 5.72 4.23
CA ASN A 57 -13.72 5.54 3.41
C ASN A 57 -13.86 4.13 2.80
N GLU A 58 -14.13 3.13 3.64
CA GLU A 58 -14.63 1.84 3.15
C GLU A 58 -16.12 1.90 2.77
N GLN A 59 -16.80 2.99 3.15
CA GLN A 59 -18.20 3.23 2.88
C GLN A 59 -18.46 4.71 2.62
N PHE A 60 -19.35 4.98 1.66
CA PHE A 60 -19.82 6.33 1.43
C PHE A 60 -20.61 6.87 2.62
N GLN A 61 -20.42 8.15 2.91
CA GLN A 61 -21.06 8.84 4.01
C GLN A 61 -22.09 9.85 3.48
N PRO A 62 -23.16 10.16 4.24
CA PRO A 62 -24.06 11.24 3.88
C PRO A 62 -23.30 12.54 3.63
N GLY A 63 -23.54 13.14 2.46
CA GLY A 63 -22.80 14.30 1.97
C GLY A 63 -21.82 13.99 0.85
N ASP A 64 -21.38 12.73 0.69
CA ASP A 64 -20.52 12.32 -0.42
C ASP A 64 -21.22 12.55 -1.77
N ARG A 65 -20.43 12.94 -2.76
CA ARG A 65 -20.92 13.23 -4.11
C ARG A 65 -20.15 12.40 -5.13
N ILE A 66 -20.91 11.84 -6.08
CA ILE A 66 -20.34 11.11 -7.22
C ILE A 66 -20.78 11.79 -8.52
N SER A 67 -19.94 11.73 -9.54
CA SER A 67 -20.33 11.98 -10.92
C SER A 67 -20.79 10.68 -11.53
N LEU A 68 -21.88 10.68 -12.24
CA LEU A 68 -22.44 9.53 -12.93
C LEU A 68 -22.63 9.87 -14.42
N GLN A 69 -22.01 9.10 -15.29
CA GLN A 69 -22.23 9.13 -16.73
C GLN A 69 -23.15 7.98 -17.10
N VAL A 70 -24.30 8.30 -17.67
CA VAL A 70 -25.24 7.31 -18.18
C VAL A 70 -25.12 7.27 -19.69
N THR A 71 -24.79 6.14 -20.26
CA THR A 71 -24.67 5.89 -21.69
C THR A 71 -25.80 4.96 -22.13
N PRO A 72 -26.90 5.47 -22.76
CA PRO A 72 -27.93 4.64 -23.32
C PRO A 72 -27.38 3.64 -24.34
N GLN A 73 -27.88 2.42 -24.34
CA GLN A 73 -27.45 1.36 -25.26
C GLN A 73 -28.33 1.26 -26.49
N ASP A 74 -29.30 2.18 -26.67
CA ASP A 74 -30.13 2.26 -27.86
C ASP A 74 -29.36 2.99 -28.98
N LEU A 75 -29.29 2.37 -30.14
CA LEU A 75 -28.60 2.89 -31.33
C LEU A 75 -29.15 4.24 -31.84
N HIS A 76 -30.37 4.58 -31.45
CA HIS A 76 -31.02 5.84 -31.84
C HIS A 76 -30.77 7.00 -30.87
N LEU A 77 -30.20 6.72 -29.69
CA LEU A 77 -29.87 7.69 -28.67
C LEU A 77 -28.33 7.85 -28.61
N ALA A 78 -27.82 8.80 -29.37
CA ALA A 78 -26.40 9.13 -29.30
C ALA A 78 -26.19 10.15 -28.19
N GLY A 79 -25.35 9.80 -27.23
CA GLY A 79 -24.88 10.74 -26.20
C GLY A 79 -24.77 10.13 -24.82
N ARG A 80 -23.99 10.81 -24.02
CA ARG A 80 -23.83 10.52 -22.58
C ARG A 80 -24.63 11.56 -21.81
N ILE A 81 -25.27 11.10 -20.73
CA ILE A 81 -26.05 11.98 -19.86
C ILE A 81 -25.30 12.11 -18.54
N PRO A 82 -24.70 13.27 -18.25
CA PRO A 82 -23.98 13.47 -17.01
C PRO A 82 -24.89 13.85 -15.85
N TYR A 83 -24.70 13.23 -14.72
CA TYR A 83 -25.37 13.55 -13.46
C TYR A 83 -24.33 13.75 -12.35
N THR A 84 -24.70 14.54 -11.35
CA THR A 84 -24.02 14.57 -10.06
C THR A 84 -24.98 14.13 -8.99
N LEU A 85 -24.67 13.04 -8.30
CA LEU A 85 -25.50 12.50 -7.24
C LEU A 85 -24.84 12.76 -5.89
N GLN A 86 -25.65 13.05 -4.88
CA GLN A 86 -25.21 13.20 -3.48
C GLN A 86 -25.89 12.15 -2.61
N LEU A 87 -25.12 11.49 -1.76
CA LEU A 87 -25.67 10.55 -0.79
C LEU A 87 -26.34 11.31 0.34
N THR A 88 -27.57 10.93 0.66
CA THR A 88 -28.38 11.45 1.75
C THR A 88 -28.89 10.29 2.60
N SER A 89 -29.60 10.58 3.71
CA SER A 89 -30.30 9.55 4.50
C SER A 89 -31.34 8.78 3.69
N ASN A 90 -31.82 9.34 2.58
CA ASN A 90 -32.84 8.75 1.69
C ASN A 90 -32.24 8.10 0.43
N GLY A 91 -30.91 7.92 0.38
CA GLY A 91 -30.19 7.41 -0.78
C GLY A 91 -29.55 8.49 -1.64
N TRP A 92 -29.19 8.11 -2.87
CA TRP A 92 -28.53 8.99 -3.84
C TRP A 92 -29.54 9.93 -4.49
N LEU A 93 -29.27 11.25 -4.45
CA LEU A 93 -30.15 12.29 -5.03
C LEU A 93 -29.37 13.16 -6.02
N PRO A 94 -30.05 13.68 -7.09
CA PRO A 94 -31.47 13.48 -7.39
C PRO A 94 -31.78 12.02 -7.75
N ALA A 95 -33.03 11.61 -7.50
CA ALA A 95 -33.55 10.33 -7.99
C ALA A 95 -33.67 10.41 -9.50
N LEU A 96 -33.17 9.40 -10.21
CA LEU A 96 -33.23 9.30 -11.66
C LEU A 96 -34.30 8.31 -12.09
N THR A 97 -34.83 8.47 -13.32
CA THR A 97 -35.78 7.56 -13.89
C THR A 97 -35.31 6.97 -15.21
N TRP A 98 -35.78 5.78 -15.53
CA TRP A 98 -35.51 5.13 -16.81
C TRP A 98 -36.18 5.89 -18.00
N THR A 99 -37.26 6.60 -17.73
CA THR A 99 -37.91 7.47 -18.72
C THR A 99 -37.01 8.63 -19.12
N GLU A 100 -36.27 9.23 -18.17
CA GLU A 100 -35.26 10.28 -18.46
C GLU A 100 -34.09 9.75 -19.27
N ILE A 101 -33.68 8.50 -19.02
CA ILE A 101 -32.61 7.84 -19.78
C ILE A 101 -33.05 7.52 -21.19
N GLY A 102 -34.33 7.23 -21.41
CA GLY A 102 -34.91 7.00 -22.73
C GLY A 102 -34.53 5.67 -23.39
N SER A 103 -33.84 4.75 -22.66
CA SER A 103 -33.38 3.47 -23.19
C SER A 103 -33.73 2.33 -22.22
N PRO A 104 -34.07 1.13 -22.76
CA PRO A 104 -34.32 -0.04 -21.91
C PRO A 104 -33.09 -0.60 -21.25
N ARG A 105 -31.88 -0.23 -21.71
CA ARG A 105 -30.58 -0.64 -21.18
C ARG A 105 -29.59 0.52 -21.23
N ALA A 106 -28.78 0.66 -20.21
CA ALA A 106 -27.76 1.70 -20.19
C ALA A 106 -26.50 1.21 -19.44
N ARG A 107 -25.36 1.82 -19.79
CA ARG A 107 -24.11 1.72 -19.00
C ARG A 107 -24.03 2.91 -18.07
N PHE A 108 -23.67 2.64 -16.82
CA PHE A 108 -23.50 3.59 -15.75
C PHE A 108 -22.02 3.60 -15.37
N THR A 109 -21.33 4.72 -15.61
CA THR A 109 -19.93 4.90 -15.20
C THR A 109 -19.87 6.02 -14.18
N ALA A 110 -19.39 5.72 -12.97
CA ALA A 110 -19.39 6.65 -11.86
C ALA A 110 -17.97 6.93 -11.35
N PHE A 111 -17.76 8.16 -10.88
CA PHE A 111 -16.48 8.64 -10.38
C PHE A 111 -16.64 9.25 -8.99
N TYR A 112 -15.70 8.97 -8.10
CA TYR A 112 -15.55 9.61 -6.81
C TYR A 112 -14.09 10.02 -6.58
N PRO A 113 -13.80 11.22 -6.07
CA PRO A 113 -14.75 12.31 -5.82
C PRO A 113 -15.45 12.79 -7.09
N ALA A 114 -16.60 13.45 -6.91
CA ALA A 114 -17.36 13.96 -8.04
C ALA A 114 -16.52 14.89 -8.90
N GLN A 115 -16.46 14.60 -10.19
CA GLN A 115 -15.80 15.44 -11.19
C GLN A 115 -16.81 16.48 -11.71
N PRO A 116 -16.36 17.63 -12.23
CA PRO A 116 -17.26 18.54 -12.94
C PRO A 116 -18.04 17.80 -14.03
N ALA A 117 -19.31 18.16 -14.23
CA ALA A 117 -20.11 17.58 -15.29
C ALA A 117 -19.39 17.73 -16.64
N GLN A 118 -19.12 16.60 -17.31
CA GLN A 118 -18.26 16.58 -18.48
C GLN A 118 -19.01 16.00 -19.67
N ASP A 119 -19.21 16.83 -20.69
CA ASP A 119 -19.57 16.35 -22.06
C ASP A 119 -18.30 15.85 -22.78
N ALA A 120 -17.13 16.08 -22.19
CA ALA A 120 -15.84 15.70 -22.76
C ALA A 120 -15.61 14.17 -22.70
N GLU A 121 -14.88 13.64 -23.67
CA GLU A 121 -14.49 12.22 -23.72
C GLU A 121 -13.52 11.84 -22.61
N THR A 122 -12.76 12.80 -22.13
CA THR A 122 -11.77 12.61 -21.07
C THR A 122 -11.81 13.75 -20.07
N PHE A 123 -11.32 13.49 -18.85
CA PHE A 123 -11.01 14.51 -17.89
C PHE A 123 -9.63 14.25 -17.25
N THR A 124 -9.04 15.30 -16.67
CA THR A 124 -7.80 15.19 -15.91
C THR A 124 -8.12 15.15 -14.43
N HIS A 125 -7.68 14.09 -13.76
CA HIS A 125 -7.68 14.01 -12.30
C HIS A 125 -6.31 14.41 -11.76
N SER A 126 -6.28 15.21 -10.68
CA SER A 126 -5.05 15.67 -10.04
C SER A 126 -5.05 15.29 -8.57
N VAL A 127 -3.92 14.80 -8.07
CA VAL A 127 -3.71 14.58 -6.65
C VAL A 127 -3.21 15.86 -5.98
N ALA A 128 -3.52 16.04 -4.70
CA ALA A 128 -3.04 17.17 -3.93
C ALA A 128 -1.53 17.02 -3.63
N ILE A 129 -0.79 18.14 -3.74
CA ILE A 129 0.62 18.20 -3.34
C ILE A 129 0.75 17.99 -1.84
N ASP A 130 -0.09 18.63 -1.05
CA ASP A 130 -0.12 18.45 0.41
C ASP A 130 -1.22 17.51 0.84
N GLN A 131 -0.88 16.24 1.00
CA GLN A 131 -1.79 15.19 1.48
C GLN A 131 -1.75 14.99 3.00
N ARG A 132 -1.08 15.85 3.77
CA ARG A 132 -1.03 15.76 5.24
C ARG A 132 -2.41 15.92 5.87
N LYS A 133 -3.27 16.73 5.25
CA LYS A 133 -4.67 16.86 5.66
C LYS A 133 -5.49 15.70 5.10
N ALA A 134 -6.31 15.08 5.95
CA ALA A 134 -7.13 13.95 5.56
C ALA A 134 -8.07 14.27 4.38
N GLU A 135 -8.64 15.47 4.34
CA GLU A 135 -9.49 15.93 3.25
C GLU A 135 -8.78 15.91 1.90
N ASN A 136 -7.53 16.39 1.84
CA ASN A 136 -6.71 16.42 0.64
C ASN A 136 -6.29 15.00 0.21
N PHE A 137 -5.94 14.17 1.19
CA PHE A 137 -5.58 12.78 0.96
C PHE A 137 -6.74 11.99 0.35
N PHE A 138 -7.95 12.09 0.94
CA PHE A 138 -9.13 11.41 0.42
C PHE A 138 -9.61 11.98 -0.91
N ALA A 139 -9.53 13.29 -1.10
CA ALA A 139 -9.88 13.91 -2.38
C ALA A 139 -8.91 13.53 -3.52
N SER A 140 -7.68 13.14 -3.19
CA SER A 140 -6.71 12.65 -4.17
C SER A 140 -7.03 11.25 -4.69
N ASP A 141 -7.80 10.43 -3.96
CA ASP A 141 -8.06 9.05 -4.35
C ASP A 141 -9.22 8.94 -5.34
N LEU A 142 -8.92 8.55 -6.57
CA LEU A 142 -9.91 8.37 -7.62
C LEU A 142 -10.50 6.96 -7.57
N LEU A 143 -11.80 6.89 -7.31
CA LEU A 143 -12.57 5.65 -7.38
C LEU A 143 -13.46 5.66 -8.63
N VAL A 144 -13.57 4.51 -9.29
CA VAL A 144 -14.40 4.33 -10.49
C VAL A 144 -15.24 3.07 -10.36
N ALA A 145 -16.51 3.17 -10.74
CA ALA A 145 -17.41 2.04 -10.94
C ALA A 145 -17.99 2.09 -12.34
N SER A 146 -18.17 0.93 -12.98
CA SER A 146 -18.89 0.82 -14.27
C SER A 146 -19.74 -0.44 -14.26
N VAL A 147 -21.03 -0.31 -14.62
CA VAL A 147 -21.98 -1.41 -14.68
C VAL A 147 -22.99 -1.16 -15.80
N GLU A 148 -23.46 -2.22 -16.44
CA GLU A 148 -24.60 -2.20 -17.34
C GLU A 148 -25.82 -2.73 -16.59
N ALA A 149 -26.98 -2.10 -16.82
CA ALA A 149 -28.24 -2.50 -16.24
C ALA A 149 -29.39 -2.33 -17.22
N ASP A 150 -30.40 -3.19 -17.06
CA ASP A 150 -31.64 -3.16 -17.78
C ASP A 150 -32.73 -2.44 -16.97
N ARG A 151 -33.70 -1.84 -17.65
CA ARG A 151 -34.85 -1.17 -17.01
C ARG A 151 -35.52 -2.09 -16.00
N GLY A 152 -35.80 -1.56 -14.82
CA GLY A 152 -36.41 -2.29 -13.72
C GLY A 152 -35.44 -3.05 -12.81
N THR A 153 -34.17 -3.13 -13.20
CA THR A 153 -33.13 -3.75 -12.34
C THR A 153 -32.41 -2.72 -11.48
N PRO A 154 -31.97 -3.07 -10.26
CA PRO A 154 -31.12 -2.19 -9.44
C PRO A 154 -29.75 -1.95 -10.08
N VAL A 155 -29.26 -0.73 -9.99
CA VAL A 155 -27.90 -0.35 -10.41
C VAL A 155 -26.98 -0.39 -9.19
N THR A 156 -26.11 -1.38 -9.12
CA THR A 156 -25.12 -1.52 -8.06
C THR A 156 -23.74 -1.08 -8.54
N LEU A 157 -23.28 0.07 -8.06
CA LEU A 157 -21.99 0.65 -8.39
C LEU A 157 -20.92 0.11 -7.43
N SER A 158 -20.05 -0.77 -7.91
CA SER A 158 -18.91 -1.31 -7.15
C SER A 158 -17.67 -0.50 -7.49
N PHE A 159 -17.33 0.46 -6.65
CA PHE A 159 -16.20 1.36 -6.87
C PHE A 159 -14.87 0.66 -6.58
N GLN A 160 -13.91 0.89 -7.46
CA GLN A 160 -12.53 0.42 -7.35
C GLN A 160 -11.57 1.59 -7.35
N HIS A 161 -10.53 1.52 -6.52
CA HIS A 161 -9.43 2.47 -6.54
C HIS A 161 -8.67 2.39 -7.86
N ARG A 162 -8.37 3.54 -8.46
CA ARG A 162 -7.66 3.62 -9.74
C ARG A 162 -6.25 4.14 -9.61
N LEU A 163 -5.93 4.84 -8.54
CA LEU A 163 -4.58 5.35 -8.30
C LEU A 163 -3.74 4.36 -7.50
N SER A 164 -2.44 4.64 -7.43
CA SER A 164 -1.49 3.87 -6.65
C SER A 164 -1.40 4.43 -5.23
N LEU A 165 -1.24 3.57 -4.24
CA LEU A 165 -1.01 3.97 -2.85
C LEU A 165 0.41 3.60 -2.44
N ILE A 166 1.18 4.54 -1.92
CA ILE A 166 2.43 4.24 -1.21
C ILE A 166 2.14 4.20 0.28
N LYS A 167 2.51 3.10 0.93
CA LYS A 167 2.57 2.96 2.38
C LYS A 167 4.03 2.92 2.79
N LEU A 168 4.47 3.89 3.58
CA LEU A 168 5.81 3.98 4.10
C LEU A 168 5.80 3.81 5.62
N SER A 169 6.55 2.86 6.15
CA SER A 169 6.75 2.67 7.59
C SER A 169 8.18 3.06 7.95
N LEU A 170 8.33 3.93 8.93
CA LEU A 170 9.63 4.37 9.44
C LEU A 170 9.96 3.66 10.74
N SER A 171 11.21 3.27 10.89
CA SER A 171 11.76 2.69 12.12
C SER A 171 13.17 3.21 12.36
N SER A 172 13.63 3.17 13.60
CA SER A 172 15.02 3.46 13.96
C SER A 172 15.44 2.50 15.07
N ALA A 173 16.71 2.06 15.05
CA ALA A 173 17.22 1.21 16.11
C ALA A 173 17.69 2.04 17.31
N HIS A 174 18.31 3.18 17.06
CA HIS A 174 19.03 3.91 18.11
C HIS A 174 18.95 5.44 18.01
N THR A 175 18.56 6.00 16.84
CA THR A 175 18.73 7.44 16.60
C THR A 175 17.49 8.24 16.92
N PHE A 176 16.31 7.73 16.55
CA PHE A 176 15.03 8.46 16.66
C PHE A 176 14.03 7.67 17.49
N SER A 177 13.27 8.37 18.34
CA SER A 177 12.14 7.77 19.03
C SER A 177 10.95 7.58 18.08
N THR A 178 10.00 6.74 18.46
CA THR A 178 8.76 6.53 17.70
C THR A 178 7.98 7.83 17.51
N GLU A 179 7.97 8.69 18.53
CA GLU A 179 7.31 10.01 18.50
C GLU A 179 7.99 10.94 17.49
N GLN A 180 9.32 10.95 17.43
CA GLN A 180 10.07 11.73 16.45
C GLN A 180 9.80 11.22 15.03
N LEU A 181 9.78 9.90 14.85
CA LEU A 181 9.46 9.28 13.56
C LEU A 181 8.01 9.55 13.13
N ALA A 182 7.06 9.62 14.06
CA ALA A 182 5.66 9.95 13.77
C ALA A 182 5.46 11.45 13.40
N GLN A 183 6.43 12.31 13.73
CA GLN A 183 6.43 13.75 13.41
C GLN A 183 7.31 14.07 12.19
N ALA A 184 7.88 13.08 11.52
CA ALA A 184 8.70 13.31 10.35
C ALA A 184 7.87 13.94 9.22
N THR A 185 8.52 14.77 8.42
CA THR A 185 7.98 15.21 7.13
C THR A 185 8.49 14.30 6.05
N VAL A 186 7.58 13.71 5.29
CA VAL A 186 7.90 12.79 4.20
C VAL A 186 7.33 13.35 2.91
N GLN A 187 8.13 13.38 1.87
CA GLN A 187 7.71 13.81 0.53
C GLN A 187 8.24 12.86 -0.54
N VAL A 188 7.53 12.75 -1.64
CA VAL A 188 7.89 11.92 -2.79
C VAL A 188 7.82 12.71 -4.09
N HIS A 189 8.81 12.57 -4.95
CA HIS A 189 8.79 13.13 -6.30
C HIS A 189 7.84 12.32 -7.18
N ALA A 190 6.78 12.97 -7.70
CA ALA A 190 5.77 12.31 -8.50
C ALA A 190 5.11 13.25 -9.51
N CYS A 191 4.57 12.70 -10.61
CA CYS A 191 3.61 13.40 -11.44
C CYS A 191 2.26 13.44 -10.73
N LEU A 192 1.55 14.57 -10.86
CA LEU A 192 0.32 14.81 -10.11
C LEU A 192 -0.96 14.44 -10.86
N THR A 193 -0.90 14.31 -12.19
CA THR A 193 -2.08 14.25 -13.03
C THR A 193 -2.19 12.93 -13.81
N VAL A 194 -3.43 12.53 -14.06
CA VAL A 194 -3.75 11.39 -14.93
C VAL A 194 -4.97 11.74 -15.77
N THR A 195 -4.95 11.33 -17.04
CA THR A 195 -6.08 11.45 -17.94
C THR A 195 -6.99 10.23 -17.82
N VAL A 196 -8.29 10.46 -17.72
CA VAL A 196 -9.29 9.44 -17.49
C VAL A 196 -10.33 9.49 -18.61
N ASP A 197 -10.67 8.34 -19.19
CA ASP A 197 -11.78 8.19 -20.13
C ASP A 197 -13.11 8.22 -19.40
N THR A 198 -14.01 9.11 -19.79
CA THR A 198 -15.30 9.30 -19.10
C THR A 198 -16.31 8.18 -19.34
N SER A 199 -16.16 7.43 -20.42
CA SER A 199 -17.10 6.36 -20.79
C SER A 199 -16.80 5.04 -20.06
N SER A 200 -15.53 4.73 -19.87
CA SER A 200 -15.07 3.48 -19.29
C SER A 200 -14.46 3.62 -17.90
N GLY A 201 -14.02 4.83 -17.53
CA GLY A 201 -13.20 5.06 -16.34
C GLY A 201 -11.77 4.51 -16.44
N ALA A 202 -11.33 4.21 -17.66
CA ALA A 202 -9.96 3.77 -17.88
C ALA A 202 -8.97 4.93 -17.71
N LEU A 203 -7.82 4.65 -17.09
CA LEU A 203 -6.71 5.59 -17.06
C LEU A 203 -5.97 5.50 -18.41
N LEU A 204 -5.92 6.61 -19.14
CA LEU A 204 -5.33 6.66 -20.46
C LEU A 204 -3.84 6.96 -20.41
N ALA A 205 -3.44 7.97 -19.66
CA ALA A 205 -2.05 8.35 -19.51
C ALA A 205 -1.84 9.13 -18.21
N THR A 206 -0.65 8.98 -17.63
CA THR A 206 -0.07 9.93 -16.69
C THR A 206 0.81 10.87 -17.50
N ASP A 207 0.72 12.16 -17.26
CA ASP A 207 1.54 13.12 -17.96
C ASP A 207 2.99 13.06 -17.46
N THR A 208 3.78 12.17 -18.05
CA THR A 208 5.19 11.97 -17.73
C THR A 208 6.10 13.09 -18.25
N GLN A 209 5.57 13.99 -19.09
CA GLN A 209 6.28 15.17 -19.57
C GLN A 209 6.22 16.33 -18.58
N MET A 210 5.22 16.35 -17.72
CA MET A 210 5.16 17.35 -16.64
C MET A 210 6.31 17.16 -15.66
N PRO A 211 6.86 18.26 -15.09
CA PRO A 211 7.81 18.15 -14.01
C PRO A 211 7.20 17.36 -12.85
N ALA A 212 8.02 16.58 -12.16
CA ALA A 212 7.61 15.96 -10.92
C ALA A 212 7.55 17.02 -9.82
N GLU A 213 6.56 16.93 -8.95
CA GLU A 213 6.37 17.76 -7.79
C GLU A 213 6.61 16.94 -6.51
N ASP A 214 6.84 17.65 -5.40
CA ASP A 214 7.06 17.03 -4.11
C ASP A 214 5.74 16.85 -3.38
N VAL A 215 5.21 15.63 -3.41
CA VAL A 215 3.96 15.27 -2.72
C VAL A 215 4.23 14.93 -1.27
N LEU A 216 3.63 15.69 -0.35
CA LEU A 216 3.72 15.44 1.09
C LEU A 216 2.76 14.33 1.50
N PHE A 217 3.30 13.33 2.22
CA PHE A 217 2.56 12.18 2.70
C PHE A 217 1.57 12.52 3.82
N HIS A 218 0.48 11.76 3.87
CA HIS A 218 -0.46 11.73 4.98
C HIS A 218 0.14 10.96 6.16
N PRO A 219 0.37 11.59 7.33
CA PRO A 219 0.95 10.95 8.49
C PRO A 219 -0.08 10.17 9.31
N THR A 220 0.37 9.12 9.98
CA THR A 220 -0.38 8.46 11.06
C THR A 220 0.36 8.57 12.40
N ARG A 221 -0.28 8.14 13.48
CA ARG A 221 0.32 8.18 14.82
C ARG A 221 1.45 7.16 15.02
N GLU A 222 1.56 6.15 14.16
CA GLU A 222 2.48 5.01 14.31
C GLU A 222 3.72 5.10 13.42
N ALA A 223 4.14 6.30 13.02
CA ALA A 223 5.23 6.51 12.05
C ALA A 223 4.99 5.78 10.71
N VAL A 224 3.73 5.65 10.32
CA VAL A 224 3.29 5.14 9.03
C VAL A 224 2.73 6.30 8.22
N TYR A 225 3.11 6.37 6.97
CA TYR A 225 2.82 7.47 6.06
C TYR A 225 2.19 6.93 4.78
N TYR A 226 1.23 7.67 4.23
CA TYR A 226 0.52 7.28 3.02
C TYR A 226 0.55 8.39 1.98
N ALA A 227 0.71 8.02 0.70
CA ALA A 227 0.52 8.94 -0.42
C ALA A 227 -0.26 8.26 -1.53
N VAL A 228 -1.28 8.94 -2.06
CA VAL A 228 -2.01 8.53 -3.25
C VAL A 228 -1.40 9.23 -4.45
N LEU A 229 -1.01 8.47 -5.47
CA LEU A 229 -0.31 8.97 -6.64
C LEU A 229 -0.90 8.39 -7.93
N PRO A 230 -0.89 9.12 -9.05
CA PRO A 230 -1.17 8.55 -10.34
C PRO A 230 -0.25 7.36 -10.65
N PRO A 231 -0.74 6.29 -11.28
CA PRO A 231 0.12 5.24 -11.82
C PRO A 231 1.13 5.85 -12.80
N GLN A 232 2.41 5.58 -12.60
CA GLN A 232 3.47 6.22 -13.37
C GLN A 232 4.75 5.40 -13.38
N THR A 233 5.54 5.53 -14.45
CA THR A 233 6.85 4.89 -14.58
C THR A 233 7.86 5.48 -13.60
N ILE A 234 8.69 4.65 -13.00
CA ILE A 234 9.79 5.08 -12.14
C ILE A 234 10.92 5.62 -13.01
N ARG A 235 11.22 6.91 -12.86
CA ARG A 235 12.24 7.61 -13.62
C ARG A 235 13.66 7.24 -13.16
N ASP A 236 14.61 7.24 -14.07
CA ASP A 236 16.03 7.01 -13.74
C ASP A 236 16.58 8.06 -12.77
N ALA A 237 16.13 9.30 -12.88
CA ALA A 237 16.51 10.37 -11.94
C ALA A 237 16.14 10.01 -10.50
N TRP A 238 15.00 9.37 -10.26
CA TRP A 238 14.56 8.95 -8.91
C TRP A 238 15.42 7.81 -8.34
N ARG A 239 16.04 7.01 -9.23
CA ARG A 239 16.99 5.97 -8.83
C ARG A 239 18.38 6.51 -8.53
N GLN A 240 18.76 7.60 -9.18
CA GLN A 240 20.11 8.16 -9.08
C GLN A 240 20.19 9.28 -8.03
N GLN A 241 19.25 10.21 -8.04
CA GLN A 241 19.29 11.44 -7.23
C GLN A 241 18.49 11.30 -5.94
N GLY A 242 17.33 10.64 -5.97
CA GLY A 242 16.41 10.45 -4.86
C GLY A 242 14.98 10.41 -5.33
N TRP A 243 14.14 9.73 -4.58
CA TRP A 243 12.71 9.57 -4.87
C TRP A 243 11.84 10.02 -3.70
N ILE A 244 12.21 9.60 -2.49
CA ILE A 244 11.51 9.99 -1.27
C ILE A 244 12.51 10.72 -0.37
N GLU A 245 12.10 11.85 0.17
CA GLU A 245 12.84 12.61 1.17
C GLU A 245 12.12 12.56 2.50
N ILE A 246 12.88 12.37 3.58
CA ILE A 246 12.38 12.24 4.94
C ILE A 246 13.15 13.19 5.83
N SER A 247 12.45 14.17 6.40
CA SER A 247 13.00 15.11 7.38
C SER A 247 12.56 14.73 8.78
N VAL A 248 13.49 14.42 9.67
CA VAL A 248 13.23 14.03 11.06
C VAL A 248 14.34 14.47 11.98
N GLY A 249 14.01 15.08 13.11
CA GLY A 249 14.98 15.51 14.13
C GLY A 249 16.06 16.47 13.62
N GLY A 250 15.76 17.26 12.59
CA GLY A 250 16.69 18.19 11.94
C GLY A 250 17.62 17.54 10.90
N GLU A 251 17.47 16.26 10.63
CA GLU A 251 18.21 15.52 9.61
C GLU A 251 17.33 15.24 8.40
N ILE A 252 17.95 15.13 7.23
CA ILE A 252 17.31 14.82 5.96
C ILE A 252 17.87 13.51 5.41
N PHE A 253 16.97 12.56 5.13
CA PHE A 253 17.29 11.27 4.52
C PHE A 253 16.67 11.19 3.14
N THR A 254 17.46 10.75 2.17
CA THR A 254 17.01 10.56 0.78
C THR A 254 16.96 9.07 0.46
N TYR A 255 15.79 8.57 0.12
CA TYR A 255 15.59 7.21 -0.37
C TYR A 255 15.50 7.21 -1.90
N ARG A 256 16.30 6.36 -2.53
CA ARG A 256 16.31 6.17 -3.99
C ARG A 256 15.34 5.06 -4.36
N ALA A 257 14.63 5.22 -5.47
CA ALA A 257 13.76 4.16 -5.96
C ALA A 257 14.57 2.88 -6.26
N PRO A 258 14.18 1.72 -5.69
CA PRO A 258 14.94 0.50 -5.89
C PRO A 258 14.81 -0.02 -7.33
N GLN A 259 15.72 -0.88 -7.77
CA GLN A 259 15.62 -1.60 -9.04
C GLN A 259 14.61 -2.75 -8.94
N GLN A 260 14.54 -3.38 -7.77
CA GLN A 260 13.69 -4.52 -7.48
C GLN A 260 13.00 -4.33 -6.13
N LEU A 261 11.79 -4.87 -5.99
CA LEU A 261 11.08 -4.94 -4.73
C LEU A 261 11.54 -6.14 -3.89
N GLU A 262 11.12 -6.17 -2.62
CA GLU A 262 11.23 -7.38 -1.80
C GLU A 262 10.51 -8.53 -2.54
N GLY A 263 11.26 -9.61 -2.86
CA GLY A 263 10.75 -10.72 -3.69
C GLY A 263 11.40 -10.80 -5.08
N GLY A 264 12.23 -9.82 -5.47
CA GLY A 264 13.04 -9.87 -6.69
C GLY A 264 12.34 -9.37 -7.96
N GLU A 265 11.09 -8.93 -7.88
CA GLU A 265 10.38 -8.34 -9.01
C GLU A 265 10.96 -6.97 -9.37
N ALA A 266 11.11 -6.71 -10.67
CA ALA A 266 11.58 -5.42 -11.16
C ALA A 266 10.57 -4.31 -10.82
N PHE A 267 11.03 -3.26 -10.16
CA PHE A 267 10.21 -2.11 -9.83
C PHE A 267 10.32 -1.04 -10.91
N THR A 268 9.43 -1.09 -11.89
CA THR A 268 9.44 -0.20 -13.06
C THR A 268 8.37 0.88 -13.02
N ALA A 269 7.29 0.68 -12.29
CA ALA A 269 6.16 1.61 -12.25
C ALA A 269 5.34 1.47 -10.95
N LEU A 270 4.64 2.54 -10.61
CA LEU A 270 3.49 2.49 -9.70
C LEU A 270 2.27 2.02 -10.50
N MET A 271 1.62 0.96 -10.04
CA MET A 271 0.54 0.30 -10.77
C MET A 271 -0.85 0.76 -10.31
N PRO A 272 -1.84 0.84 -11.22
CA PRO A 272 -3.21 1.24 -10.87
C PRO A 272 -3.83 0.33 -9.80
N GLY A 273 -4.47 0.93 -8.80
CA GLY A 273 -5.19 0.21 -7.76
C GLY A 273 -4.31 -0.62 -6.82
N GLN A 274 -2.98 -0.53 -6.94
CA GLN A 274 -2.05 -1.29 -6.11
C GLN A 274 -1.43 -0.45 -5.00
N GLN A 275 -1.05 -1.12 -3.90
CA GLN A 275 -0.28 -0.55 -2.82
C GLN A 275 1.17 -0.98 -2.90
N LEU A 276 2.08 -0.02 -2.92
CA LEU A 276 3.50 -0.23 -2.68
C LEU A 276 3.77 -0.06 -1.17
N THR A 277 4.33 -1.08 -0.53
CA THR A 277 4.74 -0.99 0.88
C THR A 277 6.25 -0.87 0.98
N LEU A 278 6.71 0.18 1.64
CA LEU A 278 8.12 0.43 1.92
C LEU A 278 8.35 0.43 3.44
N ARG A 279 9.42 -0.22 3.88
CA ARG A 279 9.87 -0.21 5.27
C ARG A 279 11.27 0.35 5.32
N LEU A 280 11.43 1.56 5.87
CA LEU A 280 12.71 2.23 5.92
C LEU A 280 13.20 2.35 7.36
N LYS A 281 14.43 1.95 7.57
CA LYS A 281 15.13 2.10 8.84
C LYS A 281 16.03 3.32 8.76
N LEU A 282 15.78 4.30 9.62
CA LEU A 282 16.50 5.55 9.67
C LEU A 282 17.43 5.53 10.90
N ASP A 283 18.71 5.44 10.65
CA ASP A 283 19.72 5.61 11.69
C ASP A 283 20.77 6.58 11.16
N LYS A 284 21.22 7.49 12.01
CA LYS A 284 22.37 8.32 11.66
C LYS A 284 23.56 7.38 11.47
N ASN A 285 24.23 7.53 10.34
CA ASN A 285 25.58 7.06 10.28
C ASN A 285 26.32 7.75 11.42
N GLN A 286 26.73 6.99 12.43
CA GLN A 286 27.67 7.52 13.41
C GLN A 286 28.80 8.13 12.59
N PRO A 287 29.16 9.41 12.79
CA PRO A 287 30.30 9.95 12.08
C PRO A 287 31.44 8.95 12.28
N VAL A 288 32.02 8.53 11.20
CA VAL A 288 33.24 7.74 11.28
C VAL A 288 34.35 8.72 11.67
N ASP A 289 34.28 9.09 12.95
CA ASP A 289 35.31 9.97 13.51
C ASP A 289 36.63 9.26 13.44
N ASP A 290 37.52 9.86 12.69
CA ASP A 290 38.97 9.60 12.72
C ASP A 290 39.35 8.12 12.82
N TRP A 291 39.27 7.41 11.69
CA TRP A 291 39.70 6.03 11.56
C TRP A 291 41.17 5.82 11.93
N ALA A 292 41.95 6.90 11.90
CA ALA A 292 43.40 6.82 12.19
C ALA A 292 43.70 6.45 13.66
N ASN A 293 42.77 6.73 14.59
CA ASN A 293 42.97 6.50 16.03
C ASN A 293 41.94 5.53 16.64
N LYS A 294 41.10 4.87 15.81
CA LYS A 294 40.07 3.95 16.30
C LYS A 294 40.29 2.53 15.79
N THR A 295 40.16 1.58 16.67
CA THR A 295 40.06 0.18 16.28
C THR A 295 38.66 -0.12 15.80
N VAL A 296 38.53 -0.60 14.55
CA VAL A 296 37.26 -1.03 14.00
C VAL A 296 37.02 -2.48 14.38
N TRP A 297 35.92 -2.71 15.08
CA TRP A 297 35.46 -4.05 15.43
C TRP A 297 34.27 -4.46 14.65
N THR A 298 34.17 -5.72 14.33
CA THR A 298 32.95 -6.29 13.75
C THR A 298 31.81 -6.15 14.75
N TYR A 299 30.65 -5.71 14.30
CA TYR A 299 29.46 -5.63 15.14
C TYR A 299 29.17 -6.98 15.81
N GLY A 300 28.87 -6.96 17.11
CA GLY A 300 28.58 -8.16 17.90
C GLY A 300 29.77 -8.67 18.74
N LEU A 301 30.94 -8.09 18.58
CA LEU A 301 32.06 -8.39 19.50
C LEU A 301 31.85 -7.67 20.84
N LYS A 302 31.96 -8.42 21.93
CA LYS A 302 31.93 -7.89 23.28
C LYS A 302 33.36 -7.56 23.72
N ASP A 303 33.50 -6.63 24.67
CA ASP A 303 34.72 -6.32 25.37
C ASP A 303 35.87 -5.99 24.40
N ILE A 304 35.70 -4.93 23.62
CA ILE A 304 36.76 -4.39 22.76
C ILE A 304 38.06 -4.27 23.61
N PRO A 305 39.10 -5.04 23.33
CA PRO A 305 40.29 -5.01 24.14
C PRO A 305 41.00 -3.66 23.98
N THR A 306 41.34 -3.08 25.07
CA THR A 306 42.20 -1.89 25.10
C THR A 306 43.65 -2.27 24.75
N THR A 307 44.42 -1.31 24.24
CA THR A 307 45.80 -1.53 23.77
C THR A 307 46.74 -2.10 24.85
N ASP A 308 46.43 -1.90 26.13
CA ASP A 308 47.13 -2.47 27.27
C ASP A 308 46.95 -3.99 27.43
N LYS A 309 45.91 -4.56 26.77
CA LYS A 309 45.66 -6.01 26.71
C LYS A 309 46.30 -6.69 25.50
N TRP A 310 46.87 -5.92 24.59
CA TRP A 310 47.70 -6.42 23.51
C TRP A 310 49.08 -6.69 24.11
N GLY A 311 49.54 -7.85 24.04
CA GLY A 311 50.73 -7.96 24.77
C GLY A 311 51.42 -9.25 24.76
N TYR A 312 51.30 -10.09 23.76
CA TYR A 312 52.40 -10.99 23.62
C TYR A 312 52.88 -11.11 22.19
N ALA A 313 54.18 -11.10 22.08
CA ALA A 313 54.84 -11.35 20.83
C ALA A 313 54.90 -12.85 20.59
N PHE A 314 54.45 -13.26 19.43
CA PHE A 314 54.81 -14.58 18.92
C PHE A 314 56.18 -14.49 18.29
N ASP A 315 57.02 -15.39 18.65
CA ASP A 315 58.25 -15.61 17.93
C ASP A 315 58.00 -16.73 16.92
N VAL A 316 57.81 -16.37 15.68
CA VAL A 316 57.55 -17.33 14.61
C VAL A 316 58.81 -17.54 13.80
N PRO A 317 59.50 -18.70 13.95
CA PRO A 317 60.61 -19.01 13.09
C PRO A 317 60.14 -19.32 11.66
N LYS A 318 60.57 -18.52 10.69
CA LYS A 318 60.34 -18.74 9.28
C LYS A 318 61.62 -18.46 8.52
N ASP A 319 62.08 -19.40 7.72
CA ASP A 319 63.26 -19.28 6.86
C ASP A 319 64.56 -18.92 7.64
N GLY A 320 64.69 -19.49 8.83
CA GLY A 320 65.86 -19.21 9.72
C GLY A 320 65.87 -17.85 10.38
N LYS A 321 64.80 -17.08 10.26
CA LYS A 321 64.56 -15.78 10.92
C LYS A 321 63.42 -15.87 11.91
N HIS A 322 63.53 -15.09 12.96
CA HIS A 322 62.45 -14.94 13.93
C HIS A 322 61.64 -13.68 13.66
N TYR A 323 60.33 -13.81 13.56
CA TYR A 323 59.40 -12.70 13.36
C TYR A 323 58.59 -12.51 14.63
N SER A 324 58.65 -11.34 15.21
CA SER A 324 57.83 -10.95 16.35
C SER A 324 56.51 -10.36 15.84
N THR A 325 55.42 -10.97 16.21
CA THR A 325 54.07 -10.45 15.90
C THR A 325 53.36 -10.10 17.20
N LEU A 326 52.87 -8.86 17.30
CA LEU A 326 51.98 -8.47 18.39
C LEU A 326 50.59 -9.03 18.12
N GLY A 327 50.06 -9.75 19.05
CA GLY A 327 48.73 -10.33 18.98
C GLY A 327 47.89 -10.05 20.22
N LEU A 328 46.63 -10.15 20.10
CA LEU A 328 45.70 -10.05 21.20
C LEU A 328 45.60 -11.38 21.93
N LYS A 329 45.78 -11.37 23.25
CA LYS A 329 45.64 -12.58 24.06
C LYS A 329 44.18 -12.93 24.22
N TRP A 330 43.76 -14.02 23.57
CA TRP A 330 42.38 -14.51 23.67
C TRP A 330 42.03 -14.96 25.10
N LYS A 331 40.80 -14.66 25.51
CA LYS A 331 40.19 -15.18 26.74
C LYS A 331 38.81 -15.75 26.40
N LYS A 332 38.37 -16.75 27.14
CA LYS A 332 37.13 -17.50 26.93
C LYS A 332 35.88 -16.61 26.78
N ASP A 333 35.83 -15.49 27.46
CA ASP A 333 34.64 -14.64 27.53
C ASP A 333 34.69 -13.43 26.59
N TYR A 334 35.60 -13.42 25.58
CA TYR A 334 35.68 -12.30 24.62
C TYR A 334 34.60 -12.26 23.57
N GLY A 335 33.75 -13.29 23.46
CA GLY A 335 32.67 -13.35 22.47
C GLY A 335 33.14 -13.53 21.01
N TRP A 336 34.39 -13.89 20.80
CA TRP A 336 35.00 -14.15 19.51
C TRP A 336 36.11 -15.18 19.63
N TYR A 337 36.46 -15.84 18.54
CA TYR A 337 37.48 -16.86 18.47
C TYR A 337 38.74 -16.35 17.75
N ASP A 338 39.90 -16.53 18.36
CA ASP A 338 41.17 -16.20 17.72
C ASP A 338 41.91 -17.50 17.35
N CYS A 339 42.23 -17.64 16.06
CA CYS A 339 42.92 -18.80 15.53
C CYS A 339 44.41 -18.82 15.76
N ASN A 340 44.97 -17.75 16.30
CA ASN A 340 46.42 -17.64 16.53
C ASN A 340 46.87 -18.00 17.96
N LYS A 341 45.97 -18.53 18.75
CA LYS A 341 46.35 -18.96 20.11
C LYS A 341 47.18 -20.22 20.05
N VAL A 342 48.19 -20.26 20.92
CA VAL A 342 48.98 -21.46 21.08
C VAL A 342 48.17 -22.52 21.83
N ASN A 343 47.99 -23.68 21.21
CA ASN A 343 47.41 -24.83 21.88
C ASN A 343 48.49 -25.61 22.61
N PRO A 344 48.42 -25.71 23.93
CA PRO A 344 49.43 -26.44 24.69
C PRO A 344 49.46 -27.96 24.41
N LEU A 345 48.38 -28.51 23.81
CA LEU A 345 48.30 -29.92 23.46
C LEU A 345 49.02 -30.27 22.14
N TYR A 346 49.23 -29.27 21.28
CA TYR A 346 49.81 -29.45 19.95
C TYR A 346 50.82 -28.34 19.61
N PRO A 347 51.86 -28.14 20.43
CA PRO A 347 52.95 -27.27 20.05
C PRO A 347 53.81 -27.94 18.97
N PRO A 348 54.32 -27.20 17.98
CA PRO A 348 54.33 -25.75 17.81
C PRO A 348 53.21 -25.22 16.86
N GLN A 349 52.34 -26.09 16.41
CA GLN A 349 51.40 -25.72 15.31
C GLN A 349 50.19 -24.93 15.81
N GLY A 350 49.76 -25.09 17.07
CA GLY A 350 48.59 -24.40 17.59
C GLY A 350 47.36 -24.59 16.71
N ASP A 351 46.59 -23.56 16.58
CA ASP A 351 45.39 -23.49 15.72
C ASP A 351 45.55 -22.55 14.51
N SER A 352 46.78 -22.31 14.08
CA SER A 352 47.12 -21.35 13.01
C SER A 352 46.50 -21.69 11.64
N GLU A 353 46.23 -22.97 11.39
CA GLU A 353 45.60 -23.42 10.14
C GLU A 353 44.05 -23.29 10.15
N MET A 354 43.48 -22.81 11.25
CA MET A 354 42.04 -22.77 11.46
C MET A 354 41.41 -21.40 11.19
N CYS A 355 42.05 -20.53 10.44
CA CYS A 355 41.55 -19.18 10.14
C CYS A 355 40.11 -19.17 9.61
N TRP A 356 39.79 -20.11 8.70
CA TRP A 356 38.44 -20.24 8.14
C TRP A 356 37.42 -20.64 9.22
N ALA A 357 37.78 -21.53 10.14
CA ALA A 357 36.91 -21.98 11.21
C ALA A 357 36.66 -20.86 12.22
N ALA A 358 37.68 -20.07 12.54
CA ALA A 358 37.55 -18.90 13.41
C ALA A 358 36.62 -17.85 12.78
N ALA A 359 36.79 -17.54 11.50
CA ALA A 359 35.89 -16.62 10.77
C ALA A 359 34.45 -17.11 10.74
N ALA A 360 34.23 -18.38 10.42
CA ALA A 360 32.91 -18.99 10.39
C ALA A 360 32.25 -18.99 11.78
N SER A 361 32.99 -19.34 12.83
CA SER A 361 32.49 -19.32 14.21
C SER A 361 32.09 -17.91 14.64
N ASN A 362 32.88 -16.90 14.31
CA ASN A 362 32.57 -15.51 14.64
C ASN A 362 31.32 -15.00 13.90
N MET A 363 31.13 -15.42 12.66
CA MET A 363 29.91 -15.10 11.89
C MET A 363 28.66 -15.78 12.48
N ILE A 364 28.76 -17.06 12.87
CA ILE A 364 27.66 -17.78 13.51
C ILE A 364 27.32 -17.16 14.87
N TYR A 365 28.33 -16.82 15.68
CA TYR A 365 28.11 -16.14 16.94
C TYR A 365 27.39 -14.80 16.78
N TRP A 366 27.82 -14.01 15.82
CA TRP A 366 27.15 -12.75 15.50
C TRP A 366 25.69 -12.99 15.08
N TRP A 367 25.44 -13.97 14.19
CA TRP A 367 24.10 -14.28 13.73
C TRP A 367 23.18 -14.74 14.87
N LEU A 368 23.65 -15.62 15.73
CA LEU A 368 22.90 -16.09 16.91
C LEU A 368 22.56 -14.95 17.86
N ASP A 369 23.47 -14.00 18.03
CA ASP A 369 23.26 -12.86 18.92
C ASP A 369 22.20 -11.87 18.38
N GLN A 370 22.10 -11.77 17.05
CA GLN A 370 21.08 -10.93 16.39
C GLN A 370 19.70 -11.58 16.34
N ASN A 371 19.59 -12.89 16.53
CA ASN A 371 18.34 -13.66 16.37
C ASN A 371 17.86 -14.31 17.67
N LYS A 372 18.21 -13.73 18.82
CA LYS A 372 17.72 -14.14 20.14
C LYS A 372 16.33 -13.62 20.42
#